data_e453124f50d6602c1067eac6d3ddc2af
#
_entry.id   e453124f50d6602c1067eac6d3ddc2af
#
_cell.length_a   1.000
_cell.length_b   1.000
_cell.length_c   1.000
_cell.angle_alpha   90.00
_cell.angle_beta   90.00
_cell.angle_gamma   90.00
#
_symmetry.space_group_name_H-M   'P 1'
#
loop_
_entity.id
_entity.type
_entity.pdbx_description
1 polymer ?
#
loop_
_entity_poly.entity_id
_entity_poly.type
_entity_poly.pdbx_seq_one_letter_code
_entity_poly.pdbx_strand_id
1 'polypeptide(L)'
;RAQLEAEGKTVGYIWMRYHHKLIKIMHAIAKLTGLSKKENTAMGEMWLHYFYKSPLFCWFYLYSSYIDSWLARKKPTKLRTDYVICDRWVNDIIIDMGSETHNLDILDGKWYKLYQRLLPNDSFQFVISRNREDVLNCRIENTFNEAFDYRFRLYQKIAQKPEVIKIDNTGSIEKSVSLVIESIRTKEKL
;
A
#
# COMPACT_ATOMS: atom_id res chain seq x y z
N ARG A 1 -13.96 12.10 -1.37
CA ARG A 1 -15.29 11.51 -1.50
C ARG A 1 -16.34 12.63 -1.53
N ALA A 2 -16.50 13.40 -0.45
CA ALA A 2 -17.52 14.44 -0.32
C ALA A 2 -17.57 15.44 -1.51
N GLN A 3 -16.41 15.80 -2.07
CA GLN A 3 -16.35 16.74 -3.20
C GLN A 3 -16.93 16.15 -4.50
N LEU A 4 -16.65 14.89 -4.81
CA LEU A 4 -17.24 14.19 -5.97
C LEU A 4 -18.76 13.97 -5.78
N GLU A 5 -19.19 13.64 -4.56
CA GLU A 5 -20.61 13.50 -4.23
C GLU A 5 -21.36 14.84 -4.34
N ALA A 6 -20.73 15.96 -3.96
CA ALA A 6 -21.29 17.29 -4.17
C ALA A 6 -21.46 17.66 -5.66
N GLU A 7 -20.69 17.04 -6.55
CA GLU A 7 -20.81 17.16 -8.01
C GLU A 7 -21.83 16.18 -8.61
N GLY A 8 -22.60 15.47 -7.78
CA GLY A 8 -23.63 14.52 -8.19
C GLY A 8 -23.10 13.14 -8.62
N LYS A 9 -21.82 12.84 -8.34
CA LYS A 9 -21.22 11.53 -8.62
C LYS A 9 -21.46 10.54 -7.50
N THR A 10 -21.68 9.28 -7.86
CA THR A 10 -21.75 8.19 -6.88
C THR A 10 -20.34 7.68 -6.58
N VAL A 11 -19.98 7.57 -5.29
CA VAL A 11 -18.62 7.20 -4.88
C VAL A 11 -18.62 6.04 -3.89
N GLY A 12 -18.15 4.90 -4.35
CA GLY A 12 -17.88 3.74 -3.51
C GLY A 12 -16.53 3.87 -2.77
N TYR A 13 -16.44 3.25 -1.60
CA TYR A 13 -15.19 3.14 -0.84
C TYR A 13 -14.96 1.69 -0.43
N ILE A 14 -13.74 1.21 -0.60
CA ILE A 14 -13.33 -0.13 -0.19
C ILE A 14 -11.92 -0.12 0.38
N TRP A 15 -11.75 -0.69 1.57
CA TRP A 15 -10.45 -0.91 2.16
C TRP A 15 -9.88 -2.25 1.69
N MET A 16 -8.80 -2.22 0.90
CA MET A 16 -8.26 -3.40 0.22
C MET A 16 -7.16 -4.13 1.00
N ARG A 17 -6.67 -3.58 2.11
CA ARG A 17 -5.51 -4.15 2.85
C ARG A 17 -5.77 -5.51 3.50
N TYR A 18 -6.96 -5.79 4.01
CA TYR A 18 -7.22 -6.96 4.87
C TYR A 18 -7.99 -8.11 4.20
N HIS A 19 -7.92 -8.21 2.90
CA HIS A 19 -8.56 -9.32 2.19
C HIS A 19 -7.65 -10.54 2.00
N HIS A 20 -6.76 -10.76 2.96
CA HIS A 20 -5.72 -11.77 2.90
C HIS A 20 -6.13 -13.05 3.64
N LYS A 21 -6.27 -14.14 2.91
CA LYS A 21 -6.49 -15.48 3.47
C LYS A 21 -5.17 -16.24 3.61
N LEU A 22 -4.40 -16.31 2.52
CA LEU A 22 -3.12 -17.02 2.49
C LEU A 22 -2.05 -16.32 3.33
N ILE A 23 -2.02 -14.98 3.32
CA ILE A 23 -1.10 -14.20 4.15
C ILE A 23 -1.31 -14.47 5.64
N LYS A 24 -2.53 -14.70 6.11
CA LYS A 24 -2.78 -15.10 7.50
C LYS A 24 -2.11 -16.43 7.85
N ILE A 25 -2.12 -17.39 6.92
CA ILE A 25 -1.44 -18.68 7.06
C ILE A 25 0.08 -18.46 7.12
N MET A 26 0.62 -17.61 6.22
CA MET A 26 2.04 -17.28 6.21
C MET A 26 2.48 -16.61 7.53
N HIS A 27 1.68 -15.69 8.09
CA HIS A 27 1.97 -15.12 9.41
C HIS A 27 1.94 -16.18 10.54
N ALA A 28 1.04 -17.15 10.47
CA ALA A 28 1.03 -18.24 11.43
C ALA A 28 2.31 -19.09 11.32
N ILE A 29 2.73 -19.44 10.10
CA ILE A 29 3.99 -20.16 9.84
C ILE A 29 5.18 -19.33 10.35
N ALA A 30 5.21 -18.01 10.09
CA ALA A 30 6.27 -17.13 10.55
C ALA A 30 6.40 -17.11 12.08
N LYS A 31 5.29 -17.17 12.81
CA LYS A 31 5.30 -17.28 14.29
C LYS A 31 5.87 -18.62 14.74
N LEU A 32 5.46 -19.71 14.11
CA LEU A 32 5.95 -21.07 14.44
C LEU A 32 7.44 -21.25 14.14
N THR A 33 7.93 -20.63 13.06
CA THR A 33 9.35 -20.70 12.63
C THR A 33 10.25 -19.65 13.26
N GLY A 34 9.71 -18.77 14.13
CA GLY A 34 10.47 -17.69 14.76
C GLY A 34 10.83 -16.52 13.84
N LEU A 35 10.26 -16.48 12.62
CA LEU A 35 10.37 -15.33 11.70
C LEU A 35 9.43 -14.17 12.08
N SER A 36 8.54 -14.37 13.05
CA SER A 36 7.77 -13.32 13.71
C SER A 36 7.86 -13.50 15.21
N LYS A 37 8.26 -12.46 15.93
CA LYS A 37 8.40 -12.49 17.39
C LYS A 37 7.71 -11.31 18.01
N LYS A 38 7.19 -11.49 19.22
CA LYS A 38 6.76 -10.38 20.08
C LYS A 38 8.00 -9.83 20.77
N GLU A 39 8.17 -8.53 20.69
CA GLU A 39 9.26 -7.82 21.37
C GLU A 39 8.69 -6.66 22.18
N ASN A 40 9.26 -6.44 23.35
CA ASN A 40 8.92 -5.31 24.20
C ASN A 40 9.61 -4.06 23.64
N THR A 41 8.81 -3.10 23.20
CA THR A 41 9.28 -1.78 22.79
C THR A 41 8.89 -0.73 23.82
N ALA A 42 9.38 0.49 23.68
CA ALA A 42 8.97 1.61 24.54
C ALA A 42 7.46 1.90 24.48
N MET A 43 6.74 1.37 23.47
CA MET A 43 5.29 1.48 23.29
C MET A 43 4.52 0.21 23.70
N GLY A 44 5.18 -0.74 24.37
CA GLY A 44 4.62 -2.03 24.74
C GLY A 44 4.99 -3.16 23.80
N GLU A 45 4.31 -4.30 23.94
CA GLU A 45 4.56 -5.48 23.12
C GLU A 45 4.14 -5.26 21.66
N MET A 46 5.07 -5.43 20.73
CA MET A 46 4.82 -5.37 19.29
C MET A 46 5.29 -6.65 18.58
N TRP A 47 4.56 -7.03 17.50
CA TRP A 47 5.03 -8.08 16.61
C TRP A 47 6.02 -7.51 15.60
N LEU A 48 7.27 -7.99 15.63
CA LEU A 48 8.30 -7.69 14.64
C LEU A 48 8.45 -8.88 13.68
N HIS A 49 8.66 -8.57 12.40
CA HIS A 49 8.76 -9.54 11.32
C HIS A 49 10.17 -9.54 10.74
N TYR A 50 10.78 -10.72 10.68
CA TYR A 50 12.14 -10.97 10.20
C TYR A 50 12.14 -11.84 8.94
N PHE A 51 11.18 -11.62 8.04
CA PHE A 51 10.98 -12.46 6.84
C PHE A 51 12.21 -12.47 5.94
N TYR A 52 12.93 -11.36 5.88
CA TYR A 52 14.18 -11.22 5.12
C TYR A 52 15.27 -12.25 5.50
N LYS A 53 15.19 -12.86 6.70
CA LYS A 53 16.13 -13.91 7.15
C LYS A 53 15.93 -15.24 6.41
N SER A 54 14.82 -15.43 5.70
CA SER A 54 14.54 -16.66 4.95
C SER A 54 14.10 -16.34 3.52
N PRO A 55 14.99 -16.42 2.51
CA PRO A 55 14.64 -16.17 1.11
C PRO A 55 13.51 -17.05 0.61
N LEU A 56 13.46 -18.32 1.05
CA LEU A 56 12.37 -19.24 0.70
C LEU A 56 11.04 -18.77 1.26
N PHE A 57 11.01 -18.31 2.52
CA PHE A 57 9.81 -17.74 3.12
C PHE A 57 9.38 -16.47 2.38
N CYS A 58 10.30 -15.56 2.05
CA CYS A 58 10.02 -14.36 1.27
C CYS A 58 9.33 -14.70 -0.06
N TRP A 59 9.81 -15.73 -0.76
CA TRP A 59 9.23 -16.16 -2.03
C TRP A 59 7.78 -16.63 -1.86
N PHE A 60 7.52 -17.52 -0.89
CA PHE A 60 6.16 -18.00 -0.60
C PHE A 60 5.23 -16.87 -0.13
N TYR A 61 5.76 -15.95 0.68
CA TYR A 61 5.02 -14.80 1.18
C TYR A 61 4.57 -13.87 0.04
N LEU A 62 5.48 -13.52 -0.87
CA LEU A 62 5.18 -12.72 -2.06
C LEU A 62 4.13 -13.41 -2.95
N TYR A 63 4.28 -14.71 -3.17
CA TYR A 63 3.36 -15.47 -4.02
C TYR A 63 1.96 -15.57 -3.39
N SER A 64 1.89 -15.84 -2.10
CA SER A 64 0.64 -15.89 -1.34
C SER A 64 -0.09 -14.55 -1.36
N SER A 65 0.65 -13.45 -1.18
CA SER A 65 0.13 -12.09 -1.27
C SER A 65 -0.42 -11.78 -2.66
N TYR A 66 0.27 -12.21 -3.71
CA TYR A 66 -0.20 -12.03 -5.08
C TYR A 66 -1.51 -12.78 -5.34
N ILE A 67 -1.62 -14.04 -4.91
CA ILE A 67 -2.85 -14.84 -5.06
C ILE A 67 -4.01 -14.17 -4.32
N ASP A 68 -3.82 -13.76 -3.06
CA ASP A 68 -4.83 -13.05 -2.28
C ASP A 68 -5.30 -11.77 -2.99
N SER A 69 -4.36 -10.99 -3.53
CA SER A 69 -4.65 -9.76 -4.29
C SER A 69 -5.41 -10.06 -5.59
N TRP A 70 -5.02 -11.13 -6.30
CA TRP A 70 -5.69 -11.59 -7.51
C TRP A 70 -7.13 -12.01 -7.25
N LEU A 71 -7.39 -12.72 -6.15
CA LEU A 71 -8.75 -13.08 -5.73
C LEU A 71 -9.59 -11.86 -5.35
N ALA A 72 -8.96 -10.85 -4.76
CA ALA A 72 -9.63 -9.62 -4.34
C ALA A 72 -9.90 -8.62 -5.48
N ARG A 73 -9.21 -8.72 -6.64
CA ARG A 73 -9.24 -7.70 -7.70
C ARG A 73 -10.62 -7.37 -8.28
N LYS A 74 -11.57 -8.29 -8.18
CA LYS A 74 -12.95 -8.08 -8.67
C LYS A 74 -13.86 -7.36 -7.64
N LYS A 75 -13.38 -7.04 -6.45
CA LYS A 75 -14.22 -6.41 -5.42
C LYS A 75 -14.61 -4.97 -5.78
N PRO A 76 -13.67 -4.11 -6.24
CA PRO A 76 -14.04 -2.75 -6.65
C PRO A 76 -15.09 -2.73 -7.75
N THR A 77 -14.98 -3.60 -8.76
CA THR A 77 -15.91 -3.64 -9.91
C THR A 77 -17.33 -4.11 -9.56
N LYS A 78 -17.54 -4.66 -8.36
CA LYS A 78 -18.87 -5.02 -7.87
C LYS A 78 -19.64 -3.82 -7.31
N LEU A 79 -18.95 -2.74 -6.99
CA LEU A 79 -19.56 -1.48 -6.57
C LEU A 79 -19.99 -0.74 -7.85
N ARG A 80 -21.30 -0.68 -8.08
CA ARG A 80 -21.91 -0.02 -9.25
C ARG A 80 -21.98 1.49 -9.00
N THR A 81 -20.84 2.17 -8.97
CA THR A 81 -20.69 3.60 -8.71
C THR A 81 -19.81 4.24 -9.77
N ASP A 82 -19.93 5.55 -9.97
CA ASP A 82 -19.11 6.29 -10.95
C ASP A 82 -17.62 6.21 -10.59
N TYR A 83 -17.31 6.30 -9.29
CA TYR A 83 -15.94 6.17 -8.77
C TYR A 83 -15.87 5.15 -7.64
N VAL A 84 -14.77 4.43 -7.54
CA VAL A 84 -14.45 3.57 -6.40
C VAL A 84 -13.11 3.96 -5.83
N ILE A 85 -13.10 4.44 -4.59
CA ILE A 85 -11.88 4.71 -3.84
C ILE A 85 -11.40 3.41 -3.21
N CYS A 86 -10.27 2.90 -3.70
CA CYS A 86 -9.60 1.72 -3.16
C CYS A 86 -8.49 2.18 -2.21
N ASP A 87 -8.74 2.11 -0.91
CA ASP A 87 -7.73 2.46 0.08
C ASP A 87 -6.78 1.29 0.30
N ARG A 88 -5.47 1.58 0.18
CA ARG A 88 -4.36 0.64 0.44
C ARG A 88 -4.44 -0.65 -0.39
N TRP A 89 -4.37 -0.49 -1.69
CA TRP A 89 -4.41 -1.64 -2.58
C TRP A 89 -3.02 -2.02 -3.11
N VAL A 90 -2.89 -2.26 -4.42
CA VAL A 90 -1.73 -2.88 -5.08
C VAL A 90 -0.39 -2.27 -4.67
N ASN A 91 -0.29 -0.94 -4.70
CA ASN A 91 0.96 -0.24 -4.38
C ASN A 91 1.34 -0.40 -2.90
N ASP A 92 0.38 -0.27 -1.99
CA ASP A 92 0.64 -0.46 -0.57
C ASP A 92 1.03 -1.91 -0.26
N ILE A 93 0.36 -2.88 -0.91
CA ILE A 93 0.64 -4.29 -0.68
C ILE A 93 2.07 -4.64 -1.12
N ILE A 94 2.51 -4.20 -2.31
CA ILE A 94 3.87 -4.49 -2.77
C ILE A 94 4.94 -3.75 -1.96
N ILE A 95 4.62 -2.54 -1.46
CA ILE A 95 5.50 -1.80 -0.55
C ILE A 95 5.60 -2.52 0.79
N ASP A 96 4.48 -2.98 1.36
CA ASP A 96 4.50 -3.78 2.59
C ASP A 96 5.35 -5.05 2.38
N MET A 97 5.18 -5.77 1.27
CA MET A 97 6.01 -6.94 0.95
C MET A 97 7.49 -6.59 0.82
N GLY A 98 7.82 -5.52 0.12
CA GLY A 98 9.20 -5.07 -0.04
C GLY A 98 9.84 -4.66 1.28
N SER A 99 9.08 -4.00 2.16
CA SER A 99 9.58 -3.60 3.47
C SER A 99 9.82 -4.80 4.40
N GLU A 100 8.91 -5.76 4.47
CA GLU A 100 9.00 -6.96 5.30
C GLU A 100 10.11 -7.92 4.83
N THR A 101 10.43 -7.89 3.54
CA THR A 101 11.48 -8.72 2.93
C THR A 101 12.80 -7.97 2.72
N HIS A 102 12.90 -6.70 3.14
CA HIS A 102 14.04 -5.81 2.93
C HIS A 102 14.48 -5.69 1.46
N ASN A 103 13.52 -5.76 0.53
CA ASN A 103 13.78 -5.75 -0.90
C ASN A 103 13.38 -4.41 -1.53
N LEU A 104 14.34 -3.50 -1.69
CA LEU A 104 14.12 -2.19 -2.32
C LEU A 104 13.94 -2.27 -3.84
N ASP A 105 14.39 -3.37 -4.47
CA ASP A 105 14.31 -3.55 -5.93
C ASP A 105 13.02 -4.24 -6.37
N ILE A 106 12.13 -4.55 -5.41
CA ILE A 106 10.83 -5.18 -5.70
C ILE A 106 10.01 -4.36 -6.71
N LEU A 107 10.14 -3.03 -6.70
CA LEU A 107 9.43 -2.10 -7.59
C LEU A 107 10.02 -2.02 -9.01
N ASP A 108 11.20 -2.58 -9.26
CA ASP A 108 11.82 -2.63 -10.60
C ASP A 108 11.71 -4.03 -11.22
N GLY A 109 11.32 -5.00 -10.40
CA GLY A 109 11.27 -6.40 -10.76
C GLY A 109 9.94 -6.86 -11.38
N LYS A 110 9.90 -8.17 -11.66
CA LYS A 110 8.71 -8.86 -12.17
C LYS A 110 7.49 -8.76 -11.25
N TRP A 111 7.70 -8.68 -9.94
CA TRP A 111 6.63 -8.60 -8.96
C TRP A 111 5.80 -7.32 -9.12
N TYR A 112 6.45 -6.17 -9.26
CA TYR A 112 5.75 -4.91 -9.52
C TYR A 112 4.87 -5.02 -10.78
N LYS A 113 5.44 -5.50 -11.88
CA LYS A 113 4.70 -5.68 -13.15
C LYS A 113 3.49 -6.62 -13.00
N LEU A 114 3.62 -7.70 -12.23
CA LEU A 114 2.53 -8.64 -11.95
C LEU A 114 1.42 -7.98 -11.12
N TYR A 115 1.78 -7.23 -10.09
CA TYR A 115 0.82 -6.54 -9.26
C TYR A 115 0.09 -5.42 -10.02
N GLN A 116 0.78 -4.67 -10.86
CA GLN A 116 0.15 -3.63 -11.71
C GLN A 116 -0.92 -4.20 -12.64
N ARG A 117 -0.77 -5.43 -13.13
CA ARG A 117 -1.79 -6.13 -13.94
C ARG A 117 -3.09 -6.47 -13.18
N LEU A 118 -3.12 -6.30 -11.87
CA LEU A 118 -4.32 -6.50 -11.06
C LEU A 118 -5.22 -5.27 -11.05
N LEU A 119 -4.70 -4.11 -11.43
CA LEU A 119 -5.43 -2.86 -11.49
C LEU A 119 -6.31 -2.80 -12.74
N PRO A 120 -7.51 -2.21 -12.67
CA PRO A 120 -8.27 -1.84 -13.85
C PRO A 120 -7.49 -0.85 -14.73
N ASN A 121 -7.70 -0.90 -16.05
CA ASN A 121 -6.99 -0.05 -17.01
C ASN A 121 -7.29 1.45 -16.83
N ASP A 122 -8.47 1.78 -16.31
CA ASP A 122 -8.97 3.13 -16.02
C ASP A 122 -8.62 3.62 -14.60
N SER A 123 -7.76 2.90 -13.88
CA SER A 123 -7.43 3.27 -12.51
C SER A 123 -6.46 4.47 -12.44
N PHE A 124 -6.70 5.32 -11.44
CA PHE A 124 -5.78 6.36 -11.01
C PHE A 124 -5.01 5.87 -9.79
N GLN A 125 -3.70 5.99 -9.82
CA GLN A 125 -2.84 5.60 -8.71
C GLN A 125 -2.28 6.84 -8.03
N PHE A 126 -2.64 7.04 -6.77
CA PHE A 126 -2.15 8.16 -5.97
C PHE A 126 -1.23 7.67 -4.86
N VAL A 127 -0.14 8.39 -4.66
CA VAL A 127 0.72 8.26 -3.48
C VAL A 127 0.73 9.59 -2.73
N ILE A 128 0.21 9.55 -1.50
CA ILE A 128 0.21 10.70 -0.61
C ILE A 128 1.55 10.70 0.15
N SER A 129 2.36 11.72 -0.09
CA SER A 129 3.70 11.82 0.50
C SER A 129 3.79 12.92 1.55
N ARG A 130 4.59 12.65 2.59
CA ARG A 130 5.06 13.64 3.57
C ARG A 130 6.56 13.50 3.73
N ASN A 131 7.19 14.49 4.34
CA ASN A 131 8.59 14.35 4.71
C ASN A 131 8.74 13.32 5.85
N ARG A 132 9.96 12.78 6.02
CA ARG A 132 10.24 11.71 6.99
C ARG A 132 9.98 12.13 8.43
N GLU A 133 10.37 13.35 8.77
CA GLU A 133 10.23 13.89 10.13
C GLU A 133 8.77 14.03 10.53
N ASP A 134 7.92 14.56 9.65
CA ASP A 134 6.48 14.67 9.89
C ASP A 134 5.83 13.31 10.09
N VAL A 135 6.25 12.30 9.31
CA VAL A 135 5.72 10.93 9.48
C VAL A 135 6.10 10.35 10.82
N LEU A 136 7.35 10.55 11.28
CA LEU A 136 7.82 10.07 12.58
C LEU A 136 7.15 10.84 13.73
N ASN A 137 6.98 12.14 13.61
CA ASN A 137 6.30 12.96 14.62
C ASN A 137 4.81 12.60 14.78
N CYS A 138 4.14 12.22 13.66
CA CYS A 138 2.75 11.78 13.69
C CYS A 138 2.59 10.33 14.20
N ARG A 139 3.64 9.49 14.06
CA ARG A 139 3.59 8.06 14.37
C ARG A 139 4.91 7.61 14.97
N ILE A 140 5.06 7.87 16.27
CA ILE A 140 6.24 7.53 17.05
C ILE A 140 6.58 6.03 16.99
N GLU A 141 5.58 5.15 16.85
CA GLU A 141 5.78 3.72 16.68
C GLU A 141 6.70 3.34 15.50
N ASN A 142 6.78 4.20 14.50
CA ASN A 142 7.66 3.97 13.34
C ASN A 142 9.16 4.07 13.69
N THR A 143 9.52 4.74 14.78
CA THR A 143 10.93 4.84 15.22
C THR A 143 11.49 3.51 15.70
N PHE A 144 10.62 2.58 16.09
CA PHE A 144 10.98 1.25 16.60
C PHE A 144 10.81 0.15 15.56
N ASN A 145 10.39 0.49 14.35
CA ASN A 145 10.13 -0.48 13.29
C ASN A 145 11.29 -0.45 12.27
N GLU A 146 12.15 -1.47 12.27
CA GLU A 146 13.25 -1.60 11.31
C GLU A 146 12.77 -1.55 9.84
N ALA A 147 11.56 -2.02 9.56
CA ALA A 147 10.99 -1.98 8.23
C ALA A 147 10.53 -0.57 7.79
N PHE A 148 10.50 0.42 8.72
CA PHE A 148 10.02 1.77 8.40
C PHE A 148 10.86 2.45 7.31
N ASP A 149 12.19 2.42 7.41
CA ASP A 149 13.06 3.07 6.44
C ASP A 149 12.96 2.41 5.05
N TYR A 150 12.81 1.09 4.99
CA TYR A 150 12.54 0.38 3.73
C TYR A 150 11.19 0.81 3.14
N ARG A 151 10.15 0.87 3.96
CA ARG A 151 8.82 1.32 3.54
C ARG A 151 8.84 2.75 3.04
N PHE A 152 9.48 3.65 3.76
CA PHE A 152 9.60 5.06 3.39
C PHE A 152 10.33 5.23 2.03
N ARG A 153 11.47 4.55 1.85
CA ARG A 153 12.21 4.55 0.57
C ARG A 153 11.39 3.97 -0.57
N LEU A 154 10.63 2.90 -0.33
CA LEU A 154 9.74 2.32 -1.34
C LEU A 154 8.62 3.28 -1.74
N TYR A 155 8.02 4.02 -0.80
CA TYR A 155 7.04 5.06 -1.13
C TYR A 155 7.67 6.19 -1.95
N GLN A 156 8.90 6.60 -1.66
CA GLN A 156 9.60 7.57 -2.49
C GLN A 156 9.87 7.04 -3.91
N LYS A 157 10.28 5.78 -4.02
CA LYS A 157 10.60 5.13 -5.30
C LYS A 157 9.35 4.94 -6.17
N ILE A 158 8.22 4.51 -5.59
CA ILE A 158 6.98 4.34 -6.34
C ILE A 158 6.38 5.69 -6.77
N ALA A 159 6.56 6.74 -6.00
CA ALA A 159 6.12 8.10 -6.35
C ALA A 159 6.86 8.69 -7.57
N GLN A 160 7.93 8.04 -8.04
CA GLN A 160 8.66 8.42 -9.26
C GLN A 160 8.22 7.63 -10.49
N LYS A 161 7.33 6.64 -10.34
CA LYS A 161 6.80 5.87 -11.46
C LYS A 161 5.82 6.72 -12.30
N PRO A 162 5.89 6.67 -13.63
CA PRO A 162 5.09 7.53 -14.51
C PRO A 162 3.58 7.30 -14.39
N GLU A 163 3.17 6.10 -13.99
CA GLU A 163 1.76 5.72 -13.78
C GLU A 163 1.20 6.19 -12.43
N VAL A 164 2.04 6.75 -11.53
CA VAL A 164 1.67 7.13 -10.16
C VAL A 164 1.65 8.64 -10.02
N ILE A 165 0.56 9.16 -9.50
CA ILE A 165 0.38 10.59 -9.21
C ILE A 165 0.81 10.84 -7.76
N LYS A 166 1.88 11.59 -7.59
CA LYS A 166 2.36 12.02 -6.27
C LYS A 166 1.56 13.22 -5.79
N ILE A 167 0.97 13.10 -4.60
CA ILE A 167 0.29 14.19 -3.89
C ILE A 167 1.14 14.57 -2.68
N ASP A 168 1.58 15.81 -2.64
CA ASP A 168 2.24 16.38 -1.46
C ASP A 168 1.21 16.77 -0.40
N ASN A 169 1.32 16.17 0.78
CA ASN A 169 0.42 16.39 1.91
C ASN A 169 1.14 17.13 3.07
N THR A 170 2.05 18.03 2.75
CA THR A 170 2.70 18.93 3.73
C THR A 170 1.85 20.16 4.06
N GLY A 171 0.84 20.46 3.24
CA GLY A 171 -0.10 21.56 3.41
C GLY A 171 -1.42 21.16 4.06
N SER A 172 -2.49 21.89 3.75
CA SER A 172 -3.83 21.57 4.23
C SER A 172 -4.43 20.36 3.50
N ILE A 173 -5.38 19.70 4.16
CA ILE A 173 -6.13 18.56 3.59
C ILE A 173 -6.88 19.00 2.34
N GLU A 174 -7.47 20.20 2.37
CA GLU A 174 -8.25 20.76 1.25
C GLU A 174 -7.38 20.92 0.00
N LYS A 175 -6.13 21.37 0.16
CA LYS A 175 -5.17 21.48 -0.95
C LYS A 175 -4.85 20.11 -1.54
N SER A 176 -4.59 19.12 -0.70
CA SER A 176 -4.32 17.75 -1.16
C SER A 176 -5.52 17.14 -1.88
N VAL A 177 -6.74 17.37 -1.37
CA VAL A 177 -7.99 16.93 -2.03
C VAL A 177 -8.18 17.61 -3.38
N SER A 178 -7.95 18.93 -3.46
CA SER A 178 -8.06 19.67 -4.72
C SER A 178 -7.10 19.13 -5.79
N LEU A 179 -5.85 18.82 -5.42
CA LEU A 179 -4.87 18.22 -6.34
C LEU A 179 -5.31 16.84 -6.86
N VAL A 180 -5.91 16.01 -6.00
CA VAL A 180 -6.47 14.71 -6.42
C VAL A 180 -7.58 14.91 -7.44
N ILE A 181 -8.55 15.79 -7.17
CA ILE A 181 -9.69 16.04 -8.06
C ILE A 181 -9.23 16.64 -9.39
N GLU A 182 -8.31 17.60 -9.37
CA GLU A 182 -7.73 18.20 -10.59
C GLU A 182 -7.03 17.13 -11.44
N SER A 183 -6.26 16.24 -10.82
CA SER A 183 -5.59 15.14 -11.51
C SER A 183 -6.58 14.18 -12.19
N ILE A 184 -7.69 13.87 -11.54
CA ILE A 184 -8.77 13.04 -12.12
C ILE A 184 -9.35 13.74 -13.35
N ARG A 185 -9.78 15.00 -13.21
CA ARG A 185 -10.41 15.77 -14.30
C ARG A 185 -9.48 15.98 -15.51
N THR A 186 -8.18 16.13 -15.26
CA THR A 186 -7.20 16.29 -16.34
C THR A 186 -7.09 15.02 -17.17
N LYS A 187 -7.06 13.87 -16.53
CA LYS A 187 -6.91 12.57 -17.20
C LYS A 187 -8.20 12.11 -17.88
N GLU A 188 -9.38 12.52 -17.41
CA GLU A 188 -10.67 12.22 -18.06
C GLU A 188 -10.91 13.00 -19.35
N LYS A 189 -10.14 14.07 -19.59
CA LYS A 189 -10.22 14.89 -20.82
C LYS A 189 -9.28 14.41 -21.93
N LEU A 190 -8.41 13.44 -21.65
CA LEU A 190 -7.44 12.85 -22.59
C LEU A 190 -7.97 11.55 -23.16
#